data_c7213744e6e3718430f6e577b9030746
#
_entry.id   c7213744e6e3718430f6e577b9030746
#
_cell.length_a   1.000
_cell.length_b   1.000
_cell.length_c   1.000
_cell.angle_alpha   90.00
_cell.angle_beta   90.00
_cell.angle_gamma   90.00
#
_symmetry.space_group_name_H-M   'P 1'
#
loop_
_entity.id
_entity.type
_entity.pdbx_description
1 polymer ?
#
loop_
_entity_poly.entity_id
_entity_poly.type
_entity_poly.pdbx_seq_one_letter_code
_entity_poly.pdbx_strand_id
1 'polypeptide(L)'
;GRGCDVILICADTPSADPVELAGEIARDRARVVATGAVGLQLPRKIYYEKELSLINSRSYGPGRYDPAYEEEGQDYPIGYVRWTEGRNLEAFVDLLASGRLDVHPLITHRFPIEQAPQAYELITGKRQEPFLGVLLTYPEIAEGETSETKHVIRNAEYVMRNSDYAARSTHHVSRVSLGVLGAGNFASAVMLPAFQRVENVELVGVVSAAGLSAKNAADRFNFHYATSDEHEILNDPAINTIAILTRHHLHANQVIASLRAGKHVFCEKPLAIKREELGEILKVLQDIHPLGNQVITDTDHPFHDRPGDALLTEPYPLLMVGFNRRFAPLAQKMRAFLGDRQEPLVAHYRVNAGFLPLTHWLHDPEQGGGRIIGEGCHFIDFLTFLVGTPPVSVTARALADQGRYREDNVILTFAFADGSLGTVSYLANGDKSFPKERIEVFCGGRVAVLDDFRSLEIIQDGQRKIHRSRLRQDKGHRAEWEAFARAILEGGAPPISYDHLFGVAQATFAAVEATRSGEKTKIC
;
A
#
# COMPACT_ATOMS: atom_id res chain seq x y z
N GLY A 1 28.44 -36.17 36.25
CA GLY A 1 28.06 -34.73 36.14
C GLY A 1 26.64 -34.52 36.62
N ARG A 2 26.25 -33.28 36.92
CA ARG A 2 24.89 -32.95 37.41
C ARG A 2 23.85 -32.83 36.28
N GLY A 3 24.24 -33.05 35.00
CA GLY A 3 23.43 -32.86 33.81
C GLY A 3 23.40 -31.42 33.29
N CYS A 4 22.71 -31.20 32.18
CA CYS A 4 22.58 -29.89 31.49
C CYS A 4 21.39 -29.12 32.00
N ASP A 5 21.54 -27.81 32.21
CA ASP A 5 20.45 -26.87 32.61
C ASP A 5 19.50 -26.56 31.46
N VAL A 6 20.06 -26.38 30.24
CA VAL A 6 19.32 -26.07 29.00
C VAL A 6 19.91 -26.94 27.88
N ILE A 7 19.02 -27.53 27.09
CA ILE A 7 19.39 -28.36 25.95
C ILE A 7 18.68 -27.82 24.74
N LEU A 8 19.43 -27.48 23.69
CA LEU A 8 18.91 -27.05 22.41
C LEU A 8 19.00 -28.22 21.42
N ILE A 9 17.86 -28.62 20.88
CA ILE A 9 17.79 -29.64 19.84
C ILE A 9 17.72 -28.94 18.48
N CYS A 10 18.83 -28.93 17.74
CA CYS A 10 18.97 -28.29 16.44
C CYS A 10 18.96 -29.29 15.27
N ALA A 11 18.70 -30.59 15.56
CA ALA A 11 18.67 -31.64 14.55
C ALA A 11 17.40 -31.53 13.67
N ASP A 12 17.55 -31.95 12.43
CA ASP A 12 16.43 -32.14 11.49
C ASP A 12 16.32 -33.64 11.17
N THR A 13 15.37 -34.31 11.80
CA THR A 13 15.17 -35.78 11.67
C THR A 13 13.78 -36.18 12.15
N PRO A 14 13.09 -37.11 11.49
CA PRO A 14 11.83 -37.66 11.98
C PRO A 14 11.96 -38.53 13.25
N SER A 15 13.21 -38.91 13.65
CA SER A 15 13.45 -39.69 14.85
C SER A 15 13.20 -38.91 16.13
N ALA A 16 12.79 -39.59 17.21
CA ALA A 16 12.69 -39.06 18.56
C ALA A 16 13.99 -39.18 19.36
N ASP A 17 15.04 -39.78 18.80
CA ASP A 17 16.34 -39.99 19.50
C ASP A 17 16.91 -38.70 20.11
N PRO A 18 16.84 -37.52 19.45
CA PRO A 18 17.32 -36.29 20.06
C PRO A 18 16.54 -35.87 21.30
N VAL A 19 15.24 -36.17 21.35
CA VAL A 19 14.39 -35.88 22.51
C VAL A 19 14.66 -36.86 23.64
N GLU A 20 14.90 -38.11 23.33
CA GLU A 20 15.32 -39.14 24.31
C GLU A 20 16.68 -38.81 24.92
N LEU A 21 17.68 -38.53 24.08
CA LEU A 21 19.02 -38.09 24.52
C LEU A 21 18.94 -36.83 25.40
N ALA A 22 18.10 -35.84 25.02
CA ALA A 22 17.91 -34.63 25.81
C ALA A 22 17.39 -34.97 27.21
N GLY A 23 16.44 -35.90 27.32
CA GLY A 23 15.95 -36.40 28.62
C GLY A 23 17.04 -37.05 29.46
N GLU A 24 17.93 -37.83 28.85
CA GLU A 24 19.04 -38.52 29.54
C GLU A 24 20.07 -37.54 30.11
N ILE A 25 20.53 -36.57 29.30
CA ILE A 25 21.59 -35.64 29.68
C ILE A 25 21.10 -34.45 30.52
N ALA A 26 19.79 -34.24 30.60
CA ALA A 26 19.17 -33.18 31.39
C ALA A 26 19.38 -33.40 32.91
N ARG A 27 19.62 -32.33 33.67
CA ARG A 27 19.39 -32.34 35.10
C ARG A 27 17.91 -32.21 35.46
N ASP A 28 17.56 -32.37 36.74
CA ASP A 28 16.20 -32.10 37.19
C ASP A 28 15.79 -30.64 36.89
N ARG A 29 14.55 -30.47 36.43
CA ARG A 29 13.94 -29.16 36.08
C ARG A 29 14.65 -28.40 34.94
N ALA A 30 15.39 -29.11 34.10
CA ALA A 30 16.04 -28.55 32.93
C ALA A 30 15.02 -28.15 31.87
N ARG A 31 15.42 -27.26 30.95
CA ARG A 31 14.66 -26.89 29.77
C ARG A 31 15.21 -27.56 28.54
N VAL A 32 14.36 -28.23 27.81
CA VAL A 32 14.65 -28.79 26.49
C VAL A 32 13.92 -27.92 25.45
N VAL A 33 14.67 -27.35 24.51
CA VAL A 33 14.10 -26.47 23.46
C VAL A 33 14.33 -27.15 22.12
N ALA A 34 13.26 -27.55 21.46
CA ALA A 34 13.29 -28.06 20.09
C ALA A 34 13.23 -26.89 19.09
N THR A 35 14.38 -26.59 18.47
CA THR A 35 14.51 -25.56 17.41
C THR A 35 14.54 -26.19 16.03
N GLY A 36 15.02 -27.45 15.90
CA GLY A 36 14.96 -28.20 14.67
C GLY A 36 13.68 -29.03 14.51
N ALA A 37 13.44 -29.52 13.31
CA ALA A 37 12.33 -30.42 13.03
C ALA A 37 12.66 -31.86 13.47
N VAL A 38 12.21 -32.23 14.67
CA VAL A 38 12.48 -33.57 15.26
C VAL A 38 11.18 -34.26 15.63
N GLY A 39 11.20 -35.59 15.70
CA GLY A 39 10.12 -36.39 16.25
C GLY A 39 9.91 -36.05 17.74
N LEU A 40 8.71 -35.58 18.12
CA LEU A 40 8.38 -35.16 19.48
C LEU A 40 7.69 -36.28 20.28
N GLN A 41 8.10 -37.55 20.10
CA GLN A 41 7.63 -38.65 20.93
C GLN A 41 8.39 -38.65 22.26
N LEU A 42 7.79 -38.04 23.27
CA LEU A 42 8.38 -37.83 24.59
C LEU A 42 8.43 -39.11 25.39
N PRO A 43 9.61 -39.53 25.87
CA PRO A 43 9.72 -40.61 26.85
C PRO A 43 9.19 -40.15 28.21
N ARG A 44 7.89 -40.33 28.42
CA ARG A 44 7.15 -39.72 29.55
C ARG A 44 7.83 -39.99 30.91
N LYS A 45 8.40 -41.17 31.12
CA LYS A 45 9.00 -41.54 32.42
C LYS A 45 10.09 -40.58 32.83
N ILE A 46 11.12 -40.41 31.99
CA ILE A 46 12.30 -39.58 32.30
C ILE A 46 11.95 -38.10 32.40
N TYR A 47 11.06 -37.59 31.52
CA TYR A 47 10.58 -36.20 31.54
C TYR A 47 9.75 -35.90 32.78
N TYR A 48 8.96 -36.86 33.24
CA TYR A 48 8.18 -36.75 34.45
C TYR A 48 9.03 -36.81 35.72
N GLU A 49 9.94 -37.81 35.84
CA GLU A 49 10.79 -38.01 37.02
C GLU A 49 11.74 -36.83 37.25
N LYS A 50 12.25 -36.20 36.17
CA LYS A 50 13.15 -35.05 36.23
C LYS A 50 12.40 -33.71 36.16
N GLU A 51 11.06 -33.68 36.08
CA GLU A 51 10.24 -32.44 35.92
C GLU A 51 10.77 -31.58 34.76
N LEU A 52 11.06 -32.15 33.60
CA LEU A 52 11.62 -31.43 32.45
C LEU A 52 10.55 -30.61 31.74
N SER A 53 10.92 -29.37 31.31
CA SER A 53 10.09 -28.55 30.42
C SER A 53 10.53 -28.75 28.98
N LEU A 54 9.62 -29.17 28.10
CA LEU A 54 9.83 -29.12 26.66
C LEU A 54 9.16 -27.89 26.06
N ILE A 55 9.92 -27.13 25.28
CA ILE A 55 9.47 -25.95 24.58
C ILE A 55 9.71 -26.15 23.10
N ASN A 56 8.66 -26.03 22.29
CA ASN A 56 8.80 -26.01 20.85
C ASN A 56 9.05 -24.56 20.39
N SER A 57 10.22 -24.30 19.82
CA SER A 57 10.57 -23.00 19.33
C SER A 57 9.93 -22.76 17.96
N ARG A 58 9.12 -21.70 17.87
CA ARG A 58 8.58 -21.27 16.58
C ARG A 58 9.69 -20.58 15.76
N SER A 59 9.72 -20.85 14.45
CA SER A 59 10.57 -20.14 13.49
C SER A 59 10.42 -18.62 13.71
N TYR A 60 11.51 -17.89 13.76
CA TYR A 60 11.61 -16.44 14.02
C TYR A 60 11.05 -15.95 15.36
N GLY A 61 10.21 -16.71 16.04
CA GLY A 61 9.61 -16.35 17.34
C GLY A 61 8.17 -15.84 17.24
N PRO A 62 7.64 -15.24 18.33
CA PRO A 62 6.32 -14.61 18.34
C PRO A 62 6.18 -13.54 17.27
N GLY A 63 5.03 -13.53 16.60
CA GLY A 63 4.74 -12.72 15.42
C GLY A 63 4.59 -13.57 14.17
N ARG A 64 5.35 -14.65 14.04
CA ARG A 64 5.27 -15.56 12.90
C ARG A 64 3.88 -16.23 12.82
N TYR A 65 3.26 -16.20 11.65
CA TYR A 65 1.90 -16.68 11.36
C TYR A 65 0.79 -15.89 12.08
N ASP A 66 1.09 -14.71 12.59
CA ASP A 66 0.09 -13.77 13.09
C ASP A 66 -0.13 -12.68 12.04
N PRO A 67 -1.28 -12.67 11.33
CA PRO A 67 -1.56 -11.68 10.30
C PRO A 67 -1.52 -10.24 10.82
N ALA A 68 -1.88 -10.01 12.10
CA ALA A 68 -1.80 -8.70 12.70
C ALA A 68 -0.36 -8.21 12.83
N TYR A 69 0.56 -9.12 13.11
CA TYR A 69 2.00 -8.81 13.20
C TYR A 69 2.64 -8.73 11.81
N GLU A 70 2.48 -9.78 10.98
CA GLU A 70 3.18 -9.90 9.68
C GLU A 70 2.59 -9.00 8.59
N GLU A 71 1.25 -8.84 8.56
CA GLU A 71 0.56 -8.15 7.46
C GLU A 71 0.10 -6.74 7.86
N GLU A 72 -0.30 -6.55 9.13
CA GLU A 72 -0.81 -5.27 9.62
C GLU A 72 0.26 -4.45 10.37
N GLY A 73 1.46 -5.02 10.62
CA GLY A 73 2.57 -4.37 11.31
C GLY A 73 2.30 -4.08 12.80
N GLN A 74 1.44 -4.87 13.44
CA GLN A 74 1.12 -4.72 14.86
C GLN A 74 2.11 -5.53 15.70
N ASP A 75 3.08 -4.85 16.30
CA ASP A 75 4.01 -5.51 17.21
C ASP A 75 3.38 -5.75 18.60
N TYR A 76 3.82 -6.80 19.29
CA TYR A 76 3.39 -7.10 20.64
C TYR A 76 3.97 -6.13 21.66
N PRO A 77 3.24 -5.79 22.74
CA PRO A 77 3.77 -4.96 23.81
C PRO A 77 5.03 -5.59 24.40
N ILE A 78 6.14 -4.84 24.45
CA ILE A 78 7.45 -5.32 24.88
C ILE A 78 7.46 -5.90 26.30
N GLY A 79 6.58 -5.40 27.20
CA GLY A 79 6.45 -5.91 28.56
C GLY A 79 5.83 -7.30 28.65
N TYR A 80 5.12 -7.76 27.61
CA TYR A 80 4.48 -9.07 27.55
C TYR A 80 5.20 -10.03 26.64
N VAL A 81 5.71 -9.55 25.50
CA VAL A 81 6.46 -10.34 24.53
C VAL A 81 7.78 -9.63 24.24
N ARG A 82 8.83 -10.00 24.97
CA ARG A 82 10.15 -9.37 24.83
C ARG A 82 10.78 -9.61 23.47
N TRP A 83 10.70 -10.83 22.97
CA TRP A 83 11.38 -11.31 21.78
C TRP A 83 10.36 -11.68 20.72
N THR A 84 10.03 -10.72 19.86
CA THR A 84 9.22 -10.94 18.66
C THR A 84 10.11 -11.22 17.47
N GLU A 85 9.55 -11.64 16.35
CA GLU A 85 10.26 -11.88 15.09
C GLU A 85 11.18 -10.71 14.72
N GLY A 86 10.66 -9.49 14.64
CA GLY A 86 11.45 -8.29 14.31
C GLY A 86 12.57 -8.02 15.32
N ARG A 87 12.28 -8.12 16.62
CA ARG A 87 13.28 -7.87 17.67
C ARG A 87 14.35 -8.95 17.74
N ASN A 88 14.03 -10.19 17.36
CA ASN A 88 15.01 -11.25 17.24
C ASN A 88 15.99 -10.98 16.09
N LEU A 89 15.48 -10.53 14.93
CA LEU A 89 16.32 -10.14 13.79
C LEU A 89 17.20 -8.93 14.12
N GLU A 90 16.62 -7.89 14.72
CA GLU A 90 17.33 -6.70 15.17
C GLU A 90 18.47 -7.05 16.14
N ALA A 91 18.19 -7.85 17.18
CA ALA A 91 19.19 -8.27 18.14
C ALA A 91 20.34 -9.08 17.50
N PHE A 92 20.05 -9.90 16.48
CA PHE A 92 21.07 -10.64 15.77
C PHE A 92 21.98 -9.71 14.95
N VAL A 93 21.40 -8.73 14.25
CA VAL A 93 22.17 -7.72 13.51
C VAL A 93 23.01 -6.87 14.45
N ASP A 94 22.50 -6.47 15.61
CA ASP A 94 23.24 -5.74 16.63
C ASP A 94 24.46 -6.54 17.18
N LEU A 95 24.31 -7.85 17.35
CA LEU A 95 25.42 -8.73 17.77
C LEU A 95 26.51 -8.81 16.70
N LEU A 96 26.15 -8.86 15.42
CA LEU A 96 27.09 -8.80 14.30
C LEU A 96 27.79 -7.43 14.24
N ALA A 97 27.03 -6.34 14.28
CA ALA A 97 27.55 -4.99 14.19
C ALA A 97 28.50 -4.63 15.34
N SER A 98 28.21 -5.13 16.55
CA SER A 98 29.05 -4.94 17.73
C SER A 98 30.26 -5.88 17.80
N GLY A 99 30.45 -6.79 16.85
CA GLY A 99 31.51 -7.78 16.83
C GLY A 99 31.41 -8.85 17.94
N ARG A 100 30.25 -8.92 18.61
CA ARG A 100 30.00 -9.94 19.66
C ARG A 100 29.67 -11.32 19.10
N LEU A 101 29.25 -11.37 17.84
CA LEU A 101 28.99 -12.56 17.07
C LEU A 101 29.85 -12.52 15.80
N ASP A 102 30.70 -13.53 15.62
CA ASP A 102 31.48 -13.72 14.41
C ASP A 102 30.92 -14.88 13.60
N VAL A 103 30.42 -14.64 12.43
CA VAL A 103 29.87 -15.65 11.50
C VAL A 103 30.85 -16.02 10.38
N HIS A 104 32.03 -15.38 10.30
CA HIS A 104 33.02 -15.66 9.26
C HIS A 104 33.44 -17.14 9.20
N PRO A 105 33.62 -17.86 10.35
CA PRO A 105 33.95 -19.28 10.31
C PRO A 105 32.86 -20.17 9.67
N LEU A 106 31.64 -19.68 9.56
CA LEU A 106 30.54 -20.43 8.95
C LEU A 106 30.48 -20.23 7.43
N ILE A 107 31.18 -19.22 6.89
CA ILE A 107 31.15 -18.90 5.44
C ILE A 107 32.13 -19.81 4.73
N THR A 108 31.61 -20.83 4.06
CA THR A 108 32.44 -21.83 3.35
C THR A 108 32.60 -21.46 1.87
N HIS A 109 31.64 -20.80 1.27
CA HIS A 109 31.63 -20.48 -0.16
C HIS A 109 31.21 -19.03 -0.41
N ARG A 110 31.84 -18.43 -1.42
CA ARG A 110 31.48 -17.10 -1.95
C ARG A 110 31.40 -17.23 -3.44
N PHE A 111 30.26 -16.83 -4.00
CA PHE A 111 30.03 -16.77 -5.45
C PHE A 111 29.73 -15.33 -5.87
N PRO A 112 30.37 -14.80 -6.91
CA PRO A 112 29.87 -13.61 -7.57
C PRO A 112 28.41 -13.79 -7.96
N ILE A 113 27.62 -12.70 -7.97
CA ILE A 113 26.18 -12.75 -8.27
C ILE A 113 25.90 -13.39 -9.64
N GLU A 114 26.79 -13.19 -10.60
CA GLU A 114 26.70 -13.80 -11.93
C GLU A 114 26.78 -15.33 -11.91
N GLN A 115 27.35 -15.88 -10.83
CA GLN A 115 27.47 -17.33 -10.61
C GLN A 115 26.42 -17.87 -9.64
N ALA A 116 25.37 -17.12 -9.34
CA ALA A 116 24.29 -17.56 -8.46
C ALA A 116 23.72 -18.95 -8.83
N PRO A 117 23.51 -19.32 -10.13
CA PRO A 117 23.08 -20.67 -10.49
C PRO A 117 23.98 -21.78 -9.93
N GLN A 118 25.30 -21.58 -9.89
CA GLN A 118 26.26 -22.56 -9.35
C GLN A 118 26.15 -22.67 -7.82
N ALA A 119 25.90 -21.56 -7.13
CA ALA A 119 25.62 -21.57 -5.70
C ALA A 119 24.35 -22.38 -5.39
N TYR A 120 23.31 -22.26 -6.21
CA TYR A 120 22.08 -23.05 -6.08
C TYR A 120 22.28 -24.53 -6.40
N GLU A 121 23.16 -24.88 -7.34
CA GLU A 121 23.52 -26.28 -7.60
C GLU A 121 24.19 -26.93 -6.37
N LEU A 122 25.00 -26.16 -5.65
CA LEU A 122 25.64 -26.63 -4.40
C LEU A 122 24.58 -26.86 -3.32
N ILE A 123 23.74 -25.86 -3.00
CA ILE A 123 22.78 -25.96 -1.89
C ILE A 123 21.63 -26.94 -2.15
N THR A 124 21.32 -27.23 -3.42
CA THR A 124 20.30 -28.22 -3.80
C THR A 124 20.86 -29.66 -3.92
N GLY A 125 22.13 -29.86 -3.63
CA GLY A 125 22.77 -31.17 -3.65
C GLY A 125 23.09 -31.73 -5.04
N LYS A 126 22.94 -30.92 -6.09
CA LYS A 126 23.37 -31.29 -7.45
C LYS A 126 24.89 -31.36 -7.56
N ARG A 127 25.57 -30.56 -6.77
CA ARG A 127 27.03 -30.60 -6.56
C ARG A 127 27.29 -31.16 -5.17
N GLN A 128 27.96 -32.32 -5.12
CA GLN A 128 28.25 -32.99 -3.85
C GLN A 128 29.54 -32.43 -3.23
N GLU A 129 29.41 -31.32 -2.53
CA GLU A 129 30.48 -30.66 -1.82
C GLU A 129 29.95 -30.20 -0.44
N PRO A 130 30.70 -30.44 0.67
CA PRO A 130 30.26 -29.96 1.98
C PRO A 130 30.21 -28.44 2.05
N PHE A 131 29.11 -27.87 2.54
CA PHE A 131 28.98 -26.45 2.75
C PHE A 131 28.31 -26.15 4.10
N LEU A 132 28.54 -24.95 4.62
CA LEU A 132 27.82 -24.37 5.76
C LEU A 132 27.13 -23.08 5.32
N GLY A 133 27.86 -21.99 5.15
CA GLY A 133 27.36 -20.72 4.68
C GLY A 133 27.82 -20.45 3.24
N VAL A 134 26.86 -20.11 2.38
CA VAL A 134 27.11 -19.76 0.98
C VAL A 134 26.67 -18.31 0.77
N LEU A 135 27.60 -17.43 0.38
CA LEU A 135 27.34 -16.02 0.12
C LEU A 135 27.40 -15.73 -1.38
N LEU A 136 26.46 -14.90 -1.83
CA LEU A 136 26.54 -14.21 -3.12
C LEU A 136 27.19 -12.85 -2.88
N THR A 137 28.22 -12.53 -3.65
CA THR A 137 28.94 -11.25 -3.55
C THR A 137 28.62 -10.39 -4.77
N TYR A 138 28.44 -9.10 -4.51
CA TYR A 138 28.25 -8.09 -5.56
C TYR A 138 29.55 -7.32 -5.77
N PRO A 139 29.81 -6.78 -6.98
CA PRO A 139 30.95 -5.91 -7.22
C PRO A 139 30.95 -4.74 -6.23
N GLU A 140 32.12 -4.40 -5.69
CA GLU A 140 32.30 -3.16 -4.92
C GLU A 140 32.17 -1.97 -5.88
N ILE A 141 31.21 -1.07 -5.61
CA ILE A 141 31.07 0.18 -6.32
C ILE A 141 32.16 1.10 -5.78
N ALA A 142 33.16 1.42 -6.60
CA ALA A 142 34.17 2.43 -6.25
C ALA A 142 33.47 3.78 -6.04
N GLU A 143 33.76 4.47 -4.94
CA GLU A 143 33.24 5.81 -4.67
C GLU A 143 33.67 6.75 -5.84
N GLY A 144 32.74 7.10 -6.73
CA GLY A 144 32.97 8.00 -7.87
C GLY A 144 32.52 7.50 -9.23
N GLU A 145 32.18 6.22 -9.39
CA GLU A 145 31.58 5.72 -10.63
C GLU A 145 30.09 5.45 -10.45
N THR A 146 29.26 6.22 -11.13
CA THR A 146 27.85 5.89 -11.33
C THR A 146 27.78 4.59 -12.12
N SER A 147 27.41 3.51 -11.45
CA SER A 147 27.32 2.18 -12.04
C SER A 147 26.29 2.13 -13.15
N GLU A 148 26.74 2.10 -14.39
CA GLU A 148 25.93 1.74 -15.56
C GLU A 148 25.80 0.22 -15.76
N THR A 149 25.89 -0.58 -14.70
CA THR A 149 25.70 -2.02 -14.82
C THR A 149 24.25 -2.38 -14.54
N LYS A 150 23.45 -2.33 -15.58
CA LYS A 150 22.01 -2.65 -15.57
C LYS A 150 21.82 -4.15 -15.65
N HIS A 151 21.57 -4.80 -14.51
CA HIS A 151 21.09 -6.17 -14.49
C HIS A 151 19.56 -6.20 -14.59
N VAL A 152 19.05 -6.05 -15.81
CA VAL A 152 17.62 -6.28 -16.11
C VAL A 152 17.45 -7.75 -16.45
N ILE A 153 16.67 -8.47 -15.66
CA ILE A 153 16.20 -9.81 -16.05
C ILE A 153 15.08 -9.59 -17.05
N ARG A 154 15.43 -9.47 -18.33
CA ARG A 154 14.48 -9.38 -19.44
C ARG A 154 14.21 -10.75 -20.03
N ASN A 155 12.95 -11.05 -20.27
CA ASN A 155 12.60 -12.22 -21.05
C ASN A 155 12.94 -11.96 -22.52
N ALA A 156 13.88 -12.72 -23.11
CA ALA A 156 14.43 -12.48 -24.45
C ALA A 156 13.37 -12.46 -25.57
N GLU A 157 12.25 -13.16 -25.41
CA GLU A 157 11.13 -13.13 -26.37
C GLU A 157 10.38 -11.79 -26.39
N TYR A 158 10.40 -11.02 -25.30
CA TYR A 158 9.71 -9.74 -25.22
C TYR A 158 10.41 -8.65 -26.05
N VAL A 159 11.74 -8.68 -26.11
CA VAL A 159 12.56 -7.69 -26.83
C VAL A 159 12.34 -7.78 -28.34
N MET A 160 12.10 -8.98 -28.89
CA MET A 160 11.90 -9.15 -30.32
C MET A 160 10.50 -8.72 -30.82
N ARG A 161 9.49 -8.67 -29.95
CA ARG A 161 8.13 -8.23 -30.35
C ARG A 161 7.96 -6.71 -30.41
N ASN A 162 8.84 -5.94 -29.79
CA ASN A 162 8.66 -4.49 -29.63
C ASN A 162 9.38 -3.62 -30.68
N SER A 163 10.23 -4.20 -31.55
CA SER A 163 10.83 -3.44 -32.66
C SER A 163 9.81 -2.90 -33.68
N ASP A 164 8.60 -3.48 -33.72
CA ASP A 164 7.53 -3.07 -34.62
C ASP A 164 6.59 -1.98 -34.04
N TYR A 165 6.74 -1.65 -32.75
CA TYR A 165 5.83 -0.70 -32.07
C TYR A 165 6.24 0.77 -32.25
N ALA A 166 7.50 1.06 -32.54
CA ALA A 166 7.99 2.43 -32.72
C ALA A 166 7.53 3.10 -34.03
N ALA A 167 6.84 2.38 -34.91
CA ALA A 167 6.43 2.87 -36.24
C ALA A 167 4.91 3.11 -36.41
N ARG A 168 4.10 2.97 -35.34
CA ARG A 168 2.64 3.16 -35.45
C ARG A 168 2.17 4.26 -34.50
N SER A 169 2.42 5.50 -34.87
CA SER A 169 1.61 6.62 -34.40
C SER A 169 0.27 6.58 -35.13
N THR A 170 -0.77 6.56 -34.36
CA THR A 170 -2.18 6.95 -34.52
C THR A 170 -3.16 5.88 -34.07
N HIS A 171 -3.98 6.26 -33.08
CA HIS A 171 -5.32 5.78 -32.74
C HIS A 171 -5.48 4.55 -31.86
N HIS A 172 -6.19 4.76 -30.77
CA HIS A 172 -6.70 3.81 -29.78
C HIS A 172 -5.64 2.87 -29.17
N VAL A 173 -5.27 3.18 -27.94
CA VAL A 173 -4.50 2.26 -27.11
C VAL A 173 -5.31 0.97 -26.98
N SER A 174 -4.90 -0.10 -27.65
CA SER A 174 -5.62 -1.39 -27.60
C SER A 174 -5.45 -2.14 -26.28
N ARG A 175 -4.51 -1.69 -25.45
CA ARG A 175 -4.12 -2.34 -24.19
C ARG A 175 -3.47 -1.34 -23.23
N VAL A 176 -3.74 -1.50 -21.95
CA VAL A 176 -3.01 -0.85 -20.84
C VAL A 176 -1.79 -1.70 -20.50
N SER A 177 -0.60 -1.22 -20.87
CA SER A 177 0.69 -1.85 -20.57
C SER A 177 1.26 -1.20 -19.32
N LEU A 178 1.21 -1.91 -18.18
CA LEU A 178 1.36 -1.36 -16.86
C LEU A 178 2.77 -1.57 -16.29
N GLY A 179 3.41 -0.47 -15.90
CA GLY A 179 4.57 -0.45 -15.01
C GLY A 179 4.13 -0.12 -13.57
N VAL A 180 4.67 -0.81 -12.58
CA VAL A 180 4.30 -0.63 -11.18
C VAL A 180 5.49 -0.15 -10.37
N LEU A 181 5.35 1.00 -9.72
CA LEU A 181 6.30 1.53 -8.75
C LEU A 181 5.84 1.17 -7.34
N GLY A 182 6.56 0.26 -6.70
CA GLY A 182 6.25 -0.23 -5.35
C GLY A 182 5.56 -1.60 -5.34
N ALA A 183 6.21 -2.58 -4.71
CA ALA A 183 5.72 -3.96 -4.55
C ALA A 183 5.52 -4.31 -3.06
N GLY A 184 5.00 -3.36 -2.27
CA GLY A 184 4.72 -3.53 -0.85
C GLY A 184 3.49 -4.41 -0.57
N ASN A 185 3.15 -4.57 0.72
CA ASN A 185 2.02 -5.42 1.14
C ASN A 185 0.68 -4.99 0.54
N PHE A 186 0.38 -3.69 0.53
CA PHE A 186 -0.85 -3.17 -0.08
C PHE A 186 -0.90 -3.45 -1.59
N ALA A 187 0.20 -3.21 -2.29
CA ALA A 187 0.31 -3.56 -3.71
C ALA A 187 -0.01 -5.03 -3.95
N SER A 188 0.67 -5.94 -3.24
CA SER A 188 0.57 -7.39 -3.43
C SER A 188 -0.76 -7.99 -2.95
N ALA A 189 -1.38 -7.43 -1.91
CA ALA A 189 -2.63 -7.95 -1.35
C ALA A 189 -3.88 -7.38 -2.02
N VAL A 190 -3.84 -6.14 -2.52
CA VAL A 190 -5.04 -5.41 -2.97
C VAL A 190 -4.95 -5.03 -4.45
N MET A 191 -3.93 -4.27 -4.86
CA MET A 191 -3.90 -3.64 -6.17
C MET A 191 -3.49 -4.59 -7.29
N LEU A 192 -2.42 -5.36 -7.14
CA LEU A 192 -1.98 -6.31 -8.18
C LEU A 192 -3.06 -7.36 -8.51
N PRO A 193 -3.76 -7.95 -7.52
CA PRO A 193 -4.93 -8.79 -7.80
C PRO A 193 -6.09 -8.05 -8.48
N ALA A 194 -6.27 -6.76 -8.23
CA ALA A 194 -7.29 -5.96 -8.91
C ALA A 194 -6.92 -5.71 -10.37
N PHE A 195 -5.65 -5.36 -10.65
CA PHE A 195 -5.14 -5.14 -12.01
C PHE A 195 -5.30 -6.37 -12.90
N GLN A 196 -4.94 -7.56 -12.40
CA GLN A 196 -5.06 -8.82 -13.16
C GLN A 196 -6.50 -9.20 -13.55
N ARG A 197 -7.50 -8.65 -12.86
CA ARG A 197 -8.92 -8.98 -13.12
C ARG A 197 -9.57 -8.08 -14.16
N VAL A 198 -8.85 -7.10 -14.67
CA VAL A 198 -9.35 -6.16 -15.68
C VAL A 198 -8.87 -6.60 -17.06
N GLU A 199 -9.79 -6.68 -17.99
CA GLU A 199 -9.47 -7.05 -19.37
C GLU A 199 -8.60 -5.99 -20.06
N ASN A 200 -7.75 -6.42 -20.99
CA ASN A 200 -6.83 -5.55 -21.73
C ASN A 200 -5.79 -4.81 -20.85
N VAL A 201 -5.43 -5.37 -19.71
CA VAL A 201 -4.32 -4.92 -18.86
C VAL A 201 -3.20 -5.95 -18.89
N GLU A 202 -1.99 -5.50 -19.21
CA GLU A 202 -0.77 -6.32 -19.22
C GLU A 202 0.22 -5.78 -18.18
N LEU A 203 0.70 -6.66 -17.31
CA LEU A 203 1.70 -6.32 -16.30
C LEU A 203 3.10 -6.46 -16.89
N VAL A 204 3.75 -5.34 -17.21
CA VAL A 204 5.03 -5.33 -17.94
C VAL A 204 6.20 -5.32 -16.98
N GLY A 205 6.34 -4.29 -16.16
CA GLY A 205 7.47 -4.14 -15.25
C GLY A 205 7.05 -3.78 -13.84
N VAL A 206 7.80 -4.24 -12.84
CA VAL A 206 7.59 -3.88 -11.43
C VAL A 206 8.90 -3.52 -10.76
N VAL A 207 8.91 -2.41 -10.01
CA VAL A 207 10.08 -1.95 -9.27
C VAL A 207 9.84 -1.87 -7.77
N SER A 208 10.86 -2.20 -7.02
CA SER A 208 10.91 -1.96 -5.57
C SER A 208 12.36 -1.76 -5.14
N ALA A 209 12.61 -0.80 -4.26
CA ALA A 209 13.95 -0.54 -3.72
C ALA A 209 14.63 -1.79 -3.11
N ALA A 210 13.85 -2.70 -2.54
CA ALA A 210 14.37 -3.95 -1.98
C ALA A 210 14.59 -5.07 -3.02
N GLY A 211 14.35 -4.86 -4.32
CA GLY A 211 14.54 -5.85 -5.40
C GLY A 211 13.80 -7.18 -5.21
N LEU A 212 13.96 -7.80 -4.04
CA LEU A 212 13.35 -9.09 -3.71
C LEU A 212 11.80 -9.04 -3.75
N SER A 213 11.20 -7.97 -3.24
CA SER A 213 9.75 -7.81 -3.28
C SER A 213 9.24 -7.59 -4.71
N ALA A 214 10.01 -6.88 -5.56
CA ALA A 214 9.69 -6.75 -6.98
C ALA A 214 9.77 -8.10 -7.69
N LYS A 215 10.81 -8.90 -7.41
CA LYS A 215 10.97 -10.25 -7.98
C LYS A 215 9.81 -11.16 -7.58
N ASN A 216 9.46 -11.19 -6.29
CA ASN A 216 8.33 -11.98 -5.79
C ASN A 216 7.00 -11.56 -6.43
N ALA A 217 6.79 -10.25 -6.60
CA ALA A 217 5.60 -9.73 -7.27
C ALA A 217 5.59 -10.14 -8.76
N ALA A 218 6.73 -10.04 -9.44
CA ALA A 218 6.86 -10.42 -10.84
C ALA A 218 6.51 -11.90 -11.06
N ASP A 219 7.06 -12.78 -10.24
CA ASP A 219 6.81 -14.23 -10.34
C ASP A 219 5.35 -14.58 -10.00
N ARG A 220 4.77 -13.94 -8.98
CA ARG A 220 3.41 -14.22 -8.51
C ARG A 220 2.33 -13.68 -9.45
N PHE A 221 2.56 -12.53 -10.05
CA PHE A 221 1.57 -11.80 -10.86
C PHE A 221 1.88 -11.81 -12.37
N ASN A 222 2.93 -12.55 -12.79
CA ASN A 222 3.35 -12.70 -14.19
C ASN A 222 3.73 -11.39 -14.87
N PHE A 223 4.52 -10.54 -14.21
CA PHE A 223 5.18 -9.43 -14.87
C PHE A 223 6.27 -9.93 -15.82
N HIS A 224 6.51 -9.20 -16.89
CA HIS A 224 7.58 -9.56 -17.82
C HIS A 224 8.96 -9.40 -17.19
N TYR A 225 9.14 -8.37 -16.33
CA TYR A 225 10.40 -8.18 -15.60
C TYR A 225 10.19 -7.49 -14.24
N ALA A 226 11.22 -7.61 -13.41
CA ALA A 226 11.36 -6.89 -12.15
C ALA A 226 12.69 -6.15 -12.10
N THR A 227 12.71 -4.96 -11.51
CA THR A 227 13.91 -4.14 -11.37
C THR A 227 13.96 -3.45 -10.00
N SER A 228 15.12 -2.91 -9.64
CA SER A 228 15.28 -1.98 -8.51
C SER A 228 15.47 -0.52 -8.96
N ASP A 229 15.52 -0.25 -10.27
CA ASP A 229 15.67 1.09 -10.86
C ASP A 229 14.34 1.53 -11.49
N GLU A 230 13.73 2.58 -10.94
CA GLU A 230 12.48 3.14 -11.47
C GLU A 230 12.64 3.76 -12.86
N HIS A 231 13.84 4.22 -13.22
CA HIS A 231 14.10 4.78 -14.54
C HIS A 231 13.93 3.75 -15.67
N GLU A 232 14.15 2.46 -15.38
CA GLU A 232 13.89 1.41 -16.37
C GLU A 232 12.41 1.27 -16.68
N ILE A 233 11.55 1.39 -15.65
CA ILE A 233 10.09 1.39 -15.83
C ILE A 233 9.63 2.65 -16.57
N LEU A 234 10.12 3.83 -16.17
CA LEU A 234 9.72 5.11 -16.75
C LEU A 234 10.13 5.24 -18.23
N ASN A 235 11.31 4.73 -18.59
CA ASN A 235 11.85 4.81 -19.95
C ASN A 235 11.48 3.63 -20.84
N ASP A 236 10.78 2.62 -20.33
CA ASP A 236 10.36 1.47 -21.15
C ASP A 236 9.27 1.90 -22.15
N PRO A 237 9.56 1.86 -23.47
CA PRO A 237 8.56 2.23 -24.49
C PRO A 237 7.37 1.27 -24.56
N ALA A 238 7.49 0.07 -24.01
CA ALA A 238 6.40 -0.91 -23.96
C ALA A 238 5.37 -0.56 -22.87
N ILE A 239 5.72 0.29 -21.91
CA ILE A 239 4.83 0.73 -20.84
C ILE A 239 4.16 2.05 -21.25
N ASN A 240 2.83 2.10 -21.19
CA ASN A 240 2.05 3.33 -21.43
C ASN A 240 1.40 3.88 -20.17
N THR A 241 1.38 3.11 -19.08
CA THR A 241 0.70 3.46 -17.84
C THR A 241 1.56 3.09 -16.64
N ILE A 242 1.62 3.97 -15.65
CA ILE A 242 2.35 3.76 -14.39
C ILE A 242 1.36 3.71 -13.23
N ALA A 243 1.47 2.69 -12.37
CA ALA A 243 0.80 2.65 -11.08
C ALA A 243 1.82 2.91 -9.96
N ILE A 244 1.61 3.99 -9.21
CA ILE A 244 2.47 4.41 -8.08
C ILE A 244 1.84 3.90 -6.79
N LEU A 245 2.48 2.91 -6.16
CA LEU A 245 2.06 2.22 -4.94
C LEU A 245 3.15 2.29 -3.85
N THR A 246 3.97 3.32 -3.91
CA THR A 246 5.11 3.56 -3.02
C THR A 246 4.69 4.25 -1.71
N ARG A 247 5.65 4.73 -0.92
CA ARG A 247 5.38 5.59 0.25
C ARG A 247 5.05 7.01 -0.19
N HIS A 248 4.25 7.70 0.61
CA HIS A 248 3.61 8.97 0.29
C HIS A 248 4.57 10.06 -0.19
N HIS A 249 5.77 10.19 0.42
CA HIS A 249 6.77 11.21 0.06
C HIS A 249 7.39 11.02 -1.34
N LEU A 250 7.21 9.85 -1.95
CA LEU A 250 7.70 9.59 -3.31
C LEU A 250 6.65 9.92 -4.38
N HIS A 251 5.37 9.99 -3.99
CA HIS A 251 4.26 10.09 -4.94
C HIS A 251 4.40 11.27 -5.90
N ALA A 252 4.61 12.48 -5.37
CA ALA A 252 4.66 13.69 -6.20
C ALA A 252 5.76 13.62 -7.26
N ASN A 253 6.99 13.27 -6.87
CA ASN A 253 8.12 13.15 -7.78
C ASN A 253 7.90 12.07 -8.85
N GLN A 254 7.33 10.92 -8.44
CA GLN A 254 7.04 9.82 -9.35
C GLN A 254 5.89 10.15 -10.32
N VAL A 255 4.87 10.88 -9.87
CA VAL A 255 3.80 11.41 -10.73
C VAL A 255 4.38 12.35 -11.78
N ILE A 256 5.20 13.34 -11.36
CA ILE A 256 5.84 14.30 -12.26
C ILE A 256 6.72 13.59 -13.30
N ALA A 257 7.56 12.65 -12.85
CA ALA A 257 8.45 11.91 -13.74
C ALA A 257 7.67 11.05 -14.75
N SER A 258 6.61 10.38 -14.30
CA SER A 258 5.76 9.55 -15.16
C SER A 258 5.02 10.37 -16.20
N LEU A 259 4.43 11.51 -15.82
CA LEU A 259 3.73 12.42 -16.73
C LEU A 259 4.70 13.00 -17.77
N ARG A 260 5.90 13.43 -17.37
CA ARG A 260 6.95 13.91 -18.30
C ARG A 260 7.45 12.83 -19.26
N ALA A 261 7.40 11.56 -18.84
CA ALA A 261 7.68 10.42 -19.70
C ALA A 261 6.51 10.06 -20.64
N GLY A 262 5.44 10.85 -20.66
CA GLY A 262 4.26 10.63 -21.52
C GLY A 262 3.40 9.44 -21.10
N LYS A 263 3.46 9.01 -19.83
CA LYS A 263 2.72 7.86 -19.32
C LYS A 263 1.44 8.30 -18.61
N HIS A 264 0.34 7.54 -18.77
CA HIS A 264 -0.82 7.66 -17.90
C HIS A 264 -0.44 7.27 -16.48
N VAL A 265 -0.99 7.93 -15.46
CA VAL A 265 -0.58 7.76 -14.06
C VAL A 265 -1.77 7.43 -13.17
N PHE A 266 -1.72 6.28 -12.54
CA PHE A 266 -2.52 5.96 -11.36
C PHE A 266 -1.63 6.12 -10.12
N CYS A 267 -1.96 7.05 -9.24
CA CYS A 267 -1.23 7.27 -8.01
C CYS A 267 -2.09 6.89 -6.81
N GLU A 268 -1.59 6.00 -5.94
CA GLU A 268 -2.23 5.83 -4.64
C GLU A 268 -2.26 7.16 -3.87
N LYS A 269 -3.26 7.29 -3.01
CA LYS A 269 -3.40 8.48 -2.18
C LYS A 269 -2.33 8.52 -1.05
N PRO A 270 -1.97 9.68 -0.57
CA PRO A 270 -2.29 11.01 -1.06
C PRO A 270 -1.50 11.35 -2.32
N LEU A 271 -2.00 12.26 -3.14
CA LEU A 271 -1.29 12.72 -4.34
C LEU A 271 0.05 13.39 -4.00
N ALA A 272 0.06 14.14 -2.90
CA ALA A 272 1.21 14.89 -2.39
C ALA A 272 1.13 14.98 -0.87
N ILE A 273 2.27 15.17 -0.19
CA ILE A 273 2.33 15.42 1.25
C ILE A 273 2.67 16.87 1.60
N LYS A 274 3.09 17.65 0.61
CA LYS A 274 3.39 19.09 0.71
C LYS A 274 2.60 19.89 -0.32
N ARG A 275 2.22 21.12 0.03
CA ARG A 275 1.42 22.00 -0.84
C ARG A 275 2.20 22.41 -2.09
N GLU A 276 3.52 22.59 -1.96
CA GLU A 276 4.43 22.94 -3.05
C GLU A 276 4.46 21.85 -4.12
N GLU A 277 4.52 20.59 -3.71
CA GLU A 277 4.49 19.42 -4.60
C GLU A 277 3.21 19.39 -5.46
N LEU A 278 2.07 19.76 -4.87
CA LEU A 278 0.80 19.83 -5.59
C LEU A 278 0.86 20.88 -6.71
N GLY A 279 1.50 22.05 -6.45
CA GLY A 279 1.70 23.10 -7.45
C GLY A 279 2.61 22.65 -8.61
N GLU A 280 3.64 21.85 -8.32
CA GLU A 280 4.52 21.29 -9.34
C GLU A 280 3.80 20.27 -10.24
N ILE A 281 3.00 19.38 -9.66
CA ILE A 281 2.18 18.42 -10.42
C ILE A 281 1.22 19.18 -11.35
N LEU A 282 0.54 20.20 -10.81
CA LEU A 282 -0.39 21.02 -11.56
C LEU A 282 0.27 21.68 -12.77
N LYS A 283 1.45 22.27 -12.57
CA LYS A 283 2.24 22.88 -13.64
C LYS A 283 2.58 21.87 -14.75
N VAL A 284 3.02 20.67 -14.38
CA VAL A 284 3.34 19.64 -15.38
C VAL A 284 2.10 19.24 -16.18
N LEU A 285 0.95 19.08 -15.53
CA LEU A 285 -0.30 18.77 -16.23
C LEU A 285 -0.71 19.91 -17.19
N GLN A 286 -0.52 21.17 -16.80
CA GLN A 286 -0.78 22.31 -17.67
C GLN A 286 0.16 22.35 -18.88
N ASP A 287 1.43 22.01 -18.68
CA ASP A 287 2.45 22.00 -19.74
C ASP A 287 2.20 20.90 -20.80
N ILE A 288 1.70 19.73 -20.37
CA ILE A 288 1.46 18.58 -21.27
C ILE A 288 0.06 18.54 -21.88
N HIS A 289 -0.89 19.29 -21.32
CA HIS A 289 -2.29 19.25 -21.79
C HIS A 289 -2.51 20.26 -22.92
N PRO A 290 -3.14 19.87 -24.05
CA PRO A 290 -3.34 20.73 -25.22
C PRO A 290 -4.11 22.02 -24.93
N LEU A 291 -4.98 22.01 -23.92
CA LEU A 291 -5.79 23.17 -23.51
C LEU A 291 -5.09 24.07 -22.47
N GLY A 292 -3.88 23.71 -22.03
CA GLY A 292 -3.07 24.53 -21.12
C GLY A 292 -3.83 24.95 -19.87
N ASN A 293 -3.81 26.26 -19.55
CA ASN A 293 -4.45 26.82 -18.35
C ASN A 293 -5.99 26.66 -18.30
N GLN A 294 -6.67 26.33 -19.40
CA GLN A 294 -8.12 26.18 -19.41
C GLN A 294 -8.60 24.88 -18.71
N VAL A 295 -7.71 23.92 -18.50
CA VAL A 295 -8.06 22.63 -17.88
C VAL A 295 -8.50 22.75 -16.43
N ILE A 296 -8.14 23.83 -15.74
CA ILE A 296 -8.25 23.93 -14.28
C ILE A 296 -8.99 25.18 -13.79
N THR A 297 -9.23 26.17 -14.66
CA THR A 297 -9.79 27.45 -14.25
C THR A 297 -11.27 27.64 -14.58
N ASP A 298 -11.88 26.74 -15.32
CA ASP A 298 -13.28 26.87 -15.75
C ASP A 298 -14.21 26.14 -14.76
N THR A 299 -14.53 26.83 -13.66
CA THR A 299 -15.47 26.36 -12.62
C THR A 299 -16.92 26.31 -13.08
N ASP A 300 -17.24 26.86 -14.25
CA ASP A 300 -18.63 27.07 -14.69
C ASP A 300 -19.14 25.97 -15.65
N HIS A 301 -18.28 25.07 -16.15
CA HIS A 301 -18.73 23.99 -17.03
C HIS A 301 -18.11 22.64 -16.65
N PRO A 302 -18.93 21.63 -16.30
CA PRO A 302 -18.44 20.26 -16.14
C PRO A 302 -17.91 19.74 -17.48
N PHE A 303 -16.77 19.03 -17.46
CA PHE A 303 -16.06 18.44 -18.60
C PHE A 303 -16.91 17.53 -19.53
N HIS A 304 -18.18 17.32 -19.22
CA HIS A 304 -19.02 16.33 -19.90
C HIS A 304 -19.84 16.84 -21.11
N ASP A 305 -19.91 18.15 -21.40
CA ASP A 305 -20.89 18.69 -22.38
C ASP A 305 -20.34 19.73 -23.36
N ARG A 306 -19.07 19.75 -23.72
CA ARG A 306 -18.57 20.64 -24.77
C ARG A 306 -18.68 20.01 -26.15
N PRO A 307 -19.39 20.61 -27.11
CA PRO A 307 -19.46 20.16 -28.52
C PRO A 307 -18.09 20.24 -29.26
N GLY A 308 -17.00 20.56 -28.60
CA GLY A 308 -15.66 20.71 -29.16
C GLY A 308 -14.64 19.64 -28.74
N ASP A 309 -14.92 18.79 -27.74
CA ASP A 309 -13.98 17.78 -27.25
C ASP A 309 -13.72 16.61 -28.22
N ALA A 310 -14.47 16.55 -29.31
CA ALA A 310 -14.30 15.54 -30.37
C ALA A 310 -13.11 15.79 -31.31
N LEU A 311 -12.27 16.82 -31.06
CA LEU A 311 -11.18 17.23 -31.97
C LEU A 311 -9.78 17.23 -31.34
N LEU A 312 -9.58 16.64 -30.16
CA LEU A 312 -8.24 16.39 -29.67
C LEU A 312 -7.66 15.17 -30.39
N THR A 313 -6.84 15.43 -31.39
CA THR A 313 -6.28 14.41 -32.29
C THR A 313 -5.12 13.61 -31.70
N GLU A 314 -4.63 13.99 -30.53
CA GLU A 314 -3.52 13.32 -29.85
C GLU A 314 -3.90 12.97 -28.41
N PRO A 315 -3.72 11.70 -27.96
CA PRO A 315 -3.98 11.30 -26.60
C PRO A 315 -2.91 11.90 -25.67
N TYR A 316 -3.33 12.60 -24.62
CA TYR A 316 -2.47 13.11 -23.57
C TYR A 316 -2.47 12.19 -22.34
N PRO A 317 -1.41 12.19 -21.51
CA PRO A 317 -1.36 11.40 -20.28
C PRO A 317 -2.47 11.79 -19.30
N LEU A 318 -3.18 10.78 -18.78
CA LEU A 318 -4.18 10.96 -17.74
C LEU A 318 -3.56 10.76 -16.36
N LEU A 319 -4.00 11.55 -15.37
CA LEU A 319 -3.69 11.35 -13.96
C LEU A 319 -4.96 10.94 -13.19
N MET A 320 -4.87 9.91 -12.36
CA MET A 320 -5.89 9.49 -11.42
C MET A 320 -5.28 9.21 -10.05
N VAL A 321 -5.99 9.56 -8.98
CA VAL A 321 -5.63 9.24 -7.60
C VAL A 321 -6.54 8.14 -7.08
N GLY A 322 -5.98 7.19 -6.31
CA GLY A 322 -6.65 6.00 -5.76
C GLY A 322 -7.71 6.32 -4.69
N PHE A 323 -8.74 7.08 -5.06
CA PHE A 323 -9.90 7.37 -4.22
C PHE A 323 -10.98 6.31 -4.41
N ASN A 324 -10.66 5.09 -4.06
CA ASN A 324 -11.45 3.88 -4.29
C ASN A 324 -12.90 3.95 -3.79
N ARG A 325 -13.16 4.62 -2.68
CA ARG A 325 -14.46 4.60 -1.98
C ARG A 325 -15.61 5.11 -2.82
N ARG A 326 -15.38 6.11 -3.68
CA ARG A 326 -16.40 6.63 -4.61
C ARG A 326 -16.84 5.59 -5.66
N PHE A 327 -15.98 4.61 -5.98
CA PHE A 327 -16.26 3.53 -6.92
C PHE A 327 -16.90 2.30 -6.26
N ALA A 328 -17.06 2.28 -4.93
CA ALA A 328 -17.72 1.18 -4.25
C ALA A 328 -19.18 1.02 -4.70
N PRO A 329 -19.67 -0.20 -4.97
CA PRO A 329 -21.02 -0.40 -5.52
C PRO A 329 -22.14 0.19 -4.68
N LEU A 330 -22.03 0.16 -3.35
CA LEU A 330 -23.02 0.76 -2.45
C LEU A 330 -22.88 2.28 -2.38
N ALA A 331 -21.68 2.84 -2.55
CA ALA A 331 -21.45 4.28 -2.64
C ALA A 331 -22.07 4.84 -3.93
N GLN A 332 -21.90 4.18 -5.05
CA GLN A 332 -22.52 4.54 -6.33
C GLN A 332 -24.05 4.54 -6.24
N LYS A 333 -24.63 3.54 -5.57
CA LYS A 333 -26.10 3.52 -5.32
C LYS A 333 -26.54 4.67 -4.41
N MET A 334 -25.75 5.01 -3.39
CA MET A 334 -26.00 6.15 -2.51
C MET A 334 -25.99 7.46 -3.31
N ARG A 335 -24.99 7.68 -4.16
CA ARG A 335 -24.88 8.86 -5.01
C ARG A 335 -26.04 8.95 -6.01
N ALA A 336 -26.40 7.84 -6.65
CA ALA A 336 -27.54 7.77 -7.57
C ALA A 336 -28.87 8.10 -6.88
N PHE A 337 -29.08 7.64 -5.63
CA PHE A 337 -30.27 7.97 -4.83
C PHE A 337 -30.36 9.48 -4.51
N LEU A 338 -29.21 10.16 -4.39
CA LEU A 338 -29.13 11.60 -4.10
C LEU A 338 -29.07 12.46 -5.39
N GLY A 339 -28.95 11.85 -6.57
CA GLY A 339 -28.52 12.49 -7.82
C GLY A 339 -29.33 13.73 -8.25
N ASP A 340 -30.66 13.68 -8.17
CA ASP A 340 -31.57 14.76 -8.62
C ASP A 340 -31.98 15.69 -7.47
N ARG A 341 -31.06 15.92 -6.50
CA ARG A 341 -31.32 16.79 -5.38
C ARG A 341 -31.50 18.26 -5.82
N GLN A 342 -32.50 18.93 -5.26
CA GLN A 342 -32.76 20.37 -5.47
C GLN A 342 -32.31 21.21 -4.26
N GLU A 343 -31.86 20.56 -3.19
CA GLU A 343 -31.48 21.20 -1.93
C GLU A 343 -30.05 20.81 -1.54
N PRO A 344 -29.35 21.66 -0.78
CA PRO A 344 -28.09 21.31 -0.15
C PRO A 344 -28.22 20.06 0.72
N LEU A 345 -27.17 19.26 0.81
CA LEU A 345 -27.12 18.08 1.68
C LEU A 345 -26.31 18.32 2.95
N VAL A 346 -26.62 17.54 3.98
CA VAL A 346 -25.76 17.39 5.16
C VAL A 346 -25.26 15.95 5.22
N ALA A 347 -23.94 15.78 5.29
CA ALA A 347 -23.30 14.47 5.41
C ALA A 347 -22.45 14.35 6.67
N HIS A 348 -22.58 13.23 7.38
CA HIS A 348 -21.75 12.87 8.52
C HIS A 348 -20.95 11.62 8.20
N TYR A 349 -19.63 11.73 8.22
CA TYR A 349 -18.73 10.62 8.01
C TYR A 349 -17.96 10.31 9.31
N ARG A 350 -18.31 9.25 9.99
CA ARG A 350 -17.58 8.75 11.16
C ARG A 350 -16.57 7.69 10.71
N VAL A 351 -15.32 7.85 11.13
CA VAL A 351 -14.21 6.92 10.90
C VAL A 351 -13.62 6.48 12.22
N ASN A 352 -13.77 5.22 12.57
CA ASN A 352 -13.06 4.58 13.66
C ASN A 352 -11.74 4.02 13.14
N ALA A 353 -10.70 4.86 13.10
CA ALA A 353 -9.40 4.50 12.51
C ALA A 353 -8.57 3.58 13.42
N GLY A 354 -8.81 3.67 14.73
CA GLY A 354 -8.05 2.96 15.76
C GLY A 354 -6.63 3.52 15.96
N PHE A 355 -6.03 3.14 17.08
CA PHE A 355 -4.72 3.62 17.49
C PHE A 355 -3.61 3.16 16.53
N LEU A 356 -2.68 4.09 16.24
CA LEU A 356 -1.44 3.85 15.52
C LEU A 356 -0.28 4.45 16.33
N PRO A 357 0.80 3.70 16.62
CA PRO A 357 1.95 4.23 17.38
C PRO A 357 2.57 5.45 16.72
N LEU A 358 3.01 6.44 17.51
CA LEU A 358 3.65 7.66 16.99
C LEU A 358 4.97 7.41 16.24
N THR A 359 5.58 6.23 16.42
CA THR A 359 6.77 5.78 15.69
C THR A 359 6.46 5.26 14.30
N HIS A 360 5.18 5.07 13.97
CA HIS A 360 4.80 4.60 12.64
C HIS A 360 5.10 5.68 11.59
N TRP A 361 5.65 5.28 10.45
CA TRP A 361 6.09 6.17 9.36
C TRP A 361 5.00 7.16 8.88
N LEU A 362 3.73 6.80 9.01
CA LEU A 362 2.60 7.65 8.63
C LEU A 362 2.54 8.96 9.45
N HIS A 363 3.01 8.93 10.72
CA HIS A 363 3.10 10.11 11.57
C HIS A 363 4.34 10.97 11.30
N ASP A 364 5.30 10.47 10.53
CA ASP A 364 6.47 11.23 10.09
C ASP A 364 6.04 12.28 9.06
N PRO A 365 6.24 13.59 9.32
CA PRO A 365 5.84 14.65 8.39
C PRO A 365 6.51 14.56 7.01
N GLU A 366 7.75 14.04 6.97
CA GLU A 366 8.54 13.94 5.73
C GLU A 366 8.29 12.64 4.96
N GLN A 367 7.69 11.62 5.57
CA GLN A 367 7.42 10.35 4.89
C GLN A 367 5.93 10.10 4.67
N GLY A 368 5.11 10.30 5.70
CA GLY A 368 3.69 9.98 5.70
C GLY A 368 2.76 11.18 5.61
N GLY A 369 3.22 12.36 6.08
CA GLY A 369 2.45 13.58 6.15
C GLY A 369 1.43 13.65 7.29
N GLY A 370 1.30 12.59 8.11
CA GLY A 370 0.29 12.47 9.17
C GLY A 370 -1.01 11.85 8.69
N ARG A 371 -1.89 11.52 9.64
CA ARG A 371 -3.10 10.73 9.36
C ARG A 371 -4.17 11.50 8.58
N ILE A 372 -4.26 12.81 8.75
CA ILE A 372 -5.21 13.63 7.97
C ILE A 372 -4.80 13.60 6.48
N ILE A 373 -3.53 13.81 6.16
CA ILE A 373 -3.03 13.75 4.78
C ILE A 373 -3.10 12.32 4.24
N GLY A 374 -2.55 11.35 4.98
CA GLY A 374 -2.42 9.99 4.50
C GLY A 374 -3.73 9.19 4.44
N GLU A 375 -4.72 9.53 5.25
CA GLU A 375 -6.01 8.79 5.30
C GLU A 375 -7.22 9.73 5.17
N GLY A 376 -7.19 10.92 5.79
CA GLY A 376 -8.30 11.87 5.80
C GLY A 376 -8.74 12.30 4.40
N CYS A 377 -7.81 12.37 3.44
CA CYS A 377 -8.09 12.70 2.04
C CYS A 377 -9.17 11.79 1.41
N HIS A 378 -9.24 10.52 1.77
CA HIS A 378 -10.28 9.60 1.31
C HIS A 378 -11.70 10.03 1.69
N PHE A 379 -11.85 10.58 2.90
CA PHE A 379 -13.17 10.94 3.45
C PHE A 379 -13.59 12.30 2.91
N ILE A 380 -12.63 13.20 2.68
CA ILE A 380 -12.84 14.48 2.00
C ILE A 380 -13.24 14.24 0.54
N ASP A 381 -12.56 13.31 -0.14
CA ASP A 381 -12.93 12.87 -1.48
C ASP A 381 -14.35 12.31 -1.53
N PHE A 382 -14.74 11.50 -0.56
CA PHE A 382 -16.08 10.92 -0.53
C PHE A 382 -17.16 11.99 -0.34
N LEU A 383 -16.92 13.00 0.50
CA LEU A 383 -17.83 14.14 0.63
C LEU A 383 -17.92 14.94 -0.68
N THR A 384 -16.77 15.20 -1.33
CA THR A 384 -16.71 15.84 -2.66
C THR A 384 -17.51 15.04 -3.69
N PHE A 385 -17.37 13.71 -3.70
CA PHE A 385 -18.14 12.82 -4.56
C PHE A 385 -19.66 12.91 -4.31
N LEU A 386 -20.11 12.99 -3.06
CA LEU A 386 -21.54 13.10 -2.73
C LEU A 386 -22.12 14.45 -3.11
N VAL A 387 -21.39 15.53 -2.85
CA VAL A 387 -21.83 16.90 -3.16
C VAL A 387 -21.74 17.18 -4.66
N GLY A 388 -20.65 16.74 -5.31
CA GLY A 388 -20.37 16.95 -6.73
C GLY A 388 -19.36 18.07 -7.01
N THR A 389 -18.89 18.78 -5.98
CA THR A 389 -17.86 19.82 -6.06
C THR A 389 -16.96 19.75 -4.83
N PRO A 390 -15.70 20.23 -4.90
CA PRO A 390 -14.83 20.34 -3.74
C PRO A 390 -15.37 21.33 -2.69
N PRO A 391 -14.98 21.17 -1.41
CA PRO A 391 -15.37 22.12 -0.37
C PRO A 391 -14.62 23.45 -0.51
N VAL A 392 -15.25 24.55 -0.04
CA VAL A 392 -14.68 25.91 -0.11
C VAL A 392 -14.11 26.40 1.21
N SER A 393 -14.40 25.74 2.32
CA SER A 393 -13.80 26.06 3.62
C SER A 393 -13.93 24.89 4.59
N VAL A 394 -13.06 24.88 5.60
CA VAL A 394 -13.06 23.88 6.68
C VAL A 394 -12.88 24.54 8.05
N THR A 395 -13.54 23.99 9.06
CA THR A 395 -13.27 24.21 10.47
C THR A 395 -12.90 22.89 11.14
N ALA A 396 -12.03 22.93 12.15
CA ALA A 396 -11.57 21.72 12.82
C ALA A 396 -11.53 21.89 14.33
N ARG A 397 -11.74 20.78 15.06
CA ARG A 397 -11.47 20.66 16.49
C ARG A 397 -10.87 19.28 16.75
N ALA A 398 -9.74 19.26 17.43
CA ALA A 398 -9.05 18.04 17.82
C ALA A 398 -9.09 17.84 19.33
N LEU A 399 -9.04 16.59 19.77
CA LEU A 399 -8.74 16.25 21.15
C LEU A 399 -7.27 16.56 21.45
N ALA A 400 -6.94 16.88 22.70
CA ALA A 400 -5.56 17.04 23.12
C ALA A 400 -4.80 15.72 22.98
N ASP A 401 -3.60 15.75 22.39
CA ASP A 401 -2.82 14.56 22.04
C ASP A 401 -2.29 13.78 23.25
N GLN A 402 -2.02 14.45 24.36
CA GLN A 402 -1.54 13.89 25.64
C GLN A 402 -0.33 12.92 25.49
N GLY A 403 0.52 13.13 24.46
CA GLY A 403 1.68 12.30 24.17
C GLY A 403 1.38 10.91 23.58
N ARG A 404 0.10 10.57 23.36
CA ARG A 404 -0.32 9.28 22.79
C ARG A 404 -0.80 9.39 21.34
N TYR A 405 -1.41 10.49 20.98
CA TYR A 405 -2.00 10.76 19.68
C TYR A 405 -1.29 11.93 19.01
N ARG A 406 -1.49 12.12 17.71
CA ARG A 406 -0.98 13.27 16.96
C ARG A 406 -1.98 13.70 15.89
N GLU A 407 -2.80 14.70 16.21
CA GLU A 407 -3.77 15.29 15.29
C GLU A 407 -4.70 14.24 14.63
N ASP A 408 -4.96 13.11 15.31
CA ASP A 408 -5.67 11.95 14.77
C ASP A 408 -6.96 11.57 15.53
N ASN A 409 -7.43 12.47 16.40
CA ASN A 409 -8.77 12.47 16.99
C ASN A 409 -9.41 13.82 16.71
N VAL A 410 -9.99 13.98 15.52
CA VAL A 410 -10.40 15.28 14.99
C VAL A 410 -11.79 15.24 14.38
N ILE A 411 -12.55 16.34 14.57
CA ILE A 411 -13.79 16.60 13.87
C ILE A 411 -13.53 17.75 12.89
N LEU A 412 -13.72 17.45 11.60
CA LEU A 412 -13.60 18.38 10.49
C LEU A 412 -15.00 18.71 9.97
N THR A 413 -15.31 19.97 9.76
CA THR A 413 -16.56 20.41 9.13
C THR A 413 -16.24 21.22 7.89
N PHE A 414 -16.67 20.73 6.74
CA PHE A 414 -16.49 21.33 5.42
C PHE A 414 -17.78 22.03 4.98
N ALA A 415 -17.63 23.22 4.41
CA ALA A 415 -18.72 23.91 3.70
C ALA A 415 -18.45 23.88 2.19
N PHE A 416 -19.51 23.72 1.42
CA PHE A 416 -19.49 23.66 -0.04
C PHE A 416 -20.18 24.87 -0.66
N ALA A 417 -19.88 25.17 -1.92
CA ALA A 417 -20.40 26.36 -2.60
C ALA A 417 -21.92 26.35 -2.74
N ASP A 418 -22.53 25.16 -2.87
CA ASP A 418 -24.00 24.99 -2.98
C ASP A 418 -24.72 25.08 -1.62
N GLY A 419 -24.01 25.38 -0.52
CA GLY A 419 -24.54 25.43 0.84
C GLY A 419 -24.55 24.10 1.57
N SER A 420 -24.12 23.00 0.95
CA SER A 420 -23.97 21.70 1.59
C SER A 420 -22.93 21.73 2.71
N LEU A 421 -23.11 20.87 3.70
CA LEU A 421 -22.18 20.68 4.81
C LEU A 421 -21.75 19.21 4.92
N GLY A 422 -20.45 18.99 5.11
CA GLY A 422 -19.88 17.65 5.33
C GLY A 422 -19.05 17.62 6.60
N THR A 423 -19.27 16.62 7.45
CA THR A 423 -18.48 16.43 8.68
C THR A 423 -17.72 15.12 8.61
N VAL A 424 -16.43 15.15 8.94
CA VAL A 424 -15.60 13.97 9.13
C VAL A 424 -15.19 13.88 10.60
N SER A 425 -15.67 12.86 11.32
CA SER A 425 -15.20 12.51 12.65
C SER A 425 -14.14 11.41 12.48
N TYR A 426 -12.85 11.79 12.51
CA TYR A 426 -11.74 10.86 12.41
C TYR A 426 -11.21 10.55 13.80
N LEU A 427 -11.32 9.27 14.22
CA LEU A 427 -11.15 8.85 15.62
C LEU A 427 -10.13 7.71 15.71
N ALA A 428 -8.95 8.02 16.22
CA ALA A 428 -7.90 7.04 16.50
C ALA A 428 -8.02 6.37 17.87
N ASN A 429 -8.86 6.92 18.76
CA ASN A 429 -9.05 6.44 20.13
C ASN A 429 -10.14 5.37 20.30
N GLY A 430 -10.79 4.97 19.21
CA GLY A 430 -11.82 3.95 19.23
C GLY A 430 -11.26 2.53 19.22
N ASP A 431 -12.06 1.56 19.68
CA ASP A 431 -11.75 0.14 19.62
C ASP A 431 -11.89 -0.38 18.17
N LYS A 432 -10.89 -1.13 17.69
CA LYS A 432 -10.84 -1.65 16.31
C LYS A 432 -11.91 -2.70 16.00
N SER A 433 -12.52 -3.34 17.00
CA SER A 433 -13.63 -4.27 16.81
C SER A 433 -14.93 -3.59 16.38
N PHE A 434 -15.03 -2.26 16.62
CA PHE A 434 -16.18 -1.48 16.16
C PHE A 434 -16.04 -1.16 14.66
N PRO A 435 -17.12 -1.20 13.85
CA PRO A 435 -17.06 -0.96 12.41
C PRO A 435 -16.33 0.33 12.04
N LYS A 436 -15.43 0.24 11.04
CA LYS A 436 -14.50 1.35 10.72
C LYS A 436 -15.24 2.58 10.20
N GLU A 437 -16.19 2.43 9.29
CA GLU A 437 -16.74 3.57 8.53
C GLU A 437 -18.26 3.60 8.57
N ARG A 438 -18.84 4.77 8.82
CA ARG A 438 -20.29 5.01 8.73
C ARG A 438 -20.55 6.40 8.15
N ILE A 439 -21.43 6.46 7.15
CA ILE A 439 -21.80 7.69 6.46
C ILE A 439 -23.31 7.84 6.53
N GLU A 440 -23.79 8.99 6.96
CA GLU A 440 -25.18 9.38 7.02
C GLU A 440 -25.39 10.66 6.21
N VAL A 441 -26.37 10.66 5.32
CA VAL A 441 -26.66 11.80 4.45
C VAL A 441 -28.14 12.15 4.52
N PHE A 442 -28.42 13.42 4.64
CA PHE A 442 -29.77 14.01 4.72
C PHE A 442 -29.92 15.06 3.63
N CYS A 443 -30.96 14.96 2.82
CA CYS A 443 -31.20 15.87 1.70
C CYS A 443 -32.65 15.82 1.22
N GLY A 444 -33.42 16.92 1.32
CA GLY A 444 -34.71 17.04 0.70
C GLY A 444 -35.70 15.89 0.99
N GLY A 445 -35.87 15.52 2.26
CA GLY A 445 -36.70 14.39 2.69
C GLY A 445 -36.11 13.00 2.42
N ARG A 446 -34.90 12.91 1.87
CA ARG A 446 -34.17 11.65 1.65
C ARG A 446 -33.13 11.44 2.75
N VAL A 447 -33.00 10.21 3.21
CA VAL A 447 -31.93 9.80 4.14
C VAL A 447 -31.21 8.58 3.56
N ALA A 448 -29.88 8.60 3.57
CA ALA A 448 -29.07 7.47 3.16
C ALA A 448 -28.02 7.17 4.23
N VAL A 449 -27.89 5.89 4.62
CA VAL A 449 -26.94 5.43 5.63
C VAL A 449 -26.11 4.30 5.03
N LEU A 450 -24.80 4.55 4.83
CA LEU A 450 -23.85 3.54 4.38
C LEU A 450 -23.01 3.07 5.58
N ASP A 451 -23.13 1.80 5.92
CA ASP A 451 -22.44 1.22 7.05
C ASP A 451 -21.34 0.26 6.57
N ASP A 452 -20.09 0.65 6.82
CA ASP A 452 -18.85 -0.06 6.54
C ASP A 452 -18.77 -0.70 5.13
N PHE A 453 -19.41 -0.06 4.12
CA PHE A 453 -19.53 -0.57 2.75
C PHE A 453 -20.14 -2.00 2.66
N ARG A 454 -20.81 -2.45 3.73
CA ARG A 454 -21.50 -3.73 3.82
C ARG A 454 -23.01 -3.62 3.65
N SER A 455 -23.58 -2.50 4.10
CA SER A 455 -25.01 -2.21 3.93
C SER A 455 -25.25 -0.74 3.63
N LEU A 456 -26.21 -0.50 2.73
CA LEU A 456 -26.74 0.83 2.43
C LEU A 456 -28.23 0.81 2.73
N GLU A 457 -28.67 1.68 3.61
CA GLU A 457 -30.06 1.96 3.88
C GLU A 457 -30.46 3.29 3.23
N ILE A 458 -31.55 3.30 2.49
CA ILE A 458 -32.14 4.49 1.89
C ILE A 458 -33.59 4.63 2.35
N ILE A 459 -33.97 5.86 2.70
CA ILE A 459 -35.29 6.20 3.23
C ILE A 459 -35.81 7.42 2.47
N GLN A 460 -37.03 7.32 1.94
CA GLN A 460 -37.74 8.40 1.28
C GLN A 460 -39.26 8.12 1.35
N ASP A 461 -40.08 9.15 1.55
CA ASP A 461 -41.55 9.09 1.58
C ASP A 461 -42.10 8.00 2.53
N GLY A 462 -41.46 7.85 3.71
CA GLY A 462 -41.79 6.82 4.70
C GLY A 462 -41.40 5.41 4.32
N GLN A 463 -40.83 5.20 3.13
CA GLN A 463 -40.36 3.89 2.69
C GLN A 463 -38.88 3.70 3.01
N ARG A 464 -38.55 2.50 3.48
CA ARG A 464 -37.19 2.11 3.85
C ARG A 464 -36.73 0.92 3.01
N LYS A 465 -35.56 1.05 2.35
CA LYS A 465 -34.96 -0.01 1.56
C LYS A 465 -33.51 -0.25 1.99
N ILE A 466 -33.14 -1.51 2.20
CA ILE A 466 -31.79 -1.90 2.61
C ILE A 466 -31.14 -2.72 1.49
N HIS A 467 -29.97 -2.25 1.04
CA HIS A 467 -29.09 -2.97 0.13
C HIS A 467 -27.92 -3.54 0.94
N ARG A 468 -27.60 -4.81 0.76
CA ARG A 468 -26.48 -5.47 1.44
C ARG A 468 -25.49 -6.02 0.42
N SER A 469 -24.19 -5.94 0.74
CA SER A 469 -23.17 -6.67 -0.01
C SER A 469 -23.35 -8.17 0.25
N ARG A 470 -23.35 -8.99 -0.82
CA ARG A 470 -23.73 -10.41 -0.72
C ARG A 470 -22.68 -11.30 -0.07
N LEU A 471 -21.39 -11.01 -0.23
CA LEU A 471 -20.30 -11.93 0.17
C LEU A 471 -19.18 -11.24 0.95
N ARG A 472 -18.69 -10.09 0.53
CA ARG A 472 -17.55 -9.39 1.15
C ARG A 472 -17.78 -7.88 1.09
N GLN A 473 -17.12 -7.16 2.01
CA GLN A 473 -16.98 -5.72 1.91
C GLN A 473 -16.28 -5.36 0.58
N ASP A 474 -16.89 -4.45 -0.18
CA ASP A 474 -16.32 -3.94 -1.42
C ASP A 474 -16.18 -2.43 -1.32
N LYS A 475 -14.93 -1.95 -1.24
CA LYS A 475 -14.56 -0.54 -1.17
C LYS A 475 -14.18 0.07 -2.52
N GLY A 476 -14.35 -0.66 -3.62
CA GLY A 476 -14.25 -0.13 -4.97
C GLY A 476 -12.88 -0.20 -5.65
N HIS A 477 -11.84 -0.81 -5.06
CA HIS A 477 -10.49 -0.83 -5.65
C HIS A 477 -10.45 -1.42 -7.07
N ARG A 478 -11.22 -2.47 -7.32
CA ARG A 478 -11.31 -3.03 -8.68
C ARG A 478 -12.04 -2.07 -9.62
N ALA A 479 -13.18 -1.52 -9.19
CA ALA A 479 -14.00 -0.65 -10.03
C ALA A 479 -13.30 0.68 -10.37
N GLU A 480 -12.48 1.23 -9.46
CA GLU A 480 -11.68 2.42 -9.74
C GLU A 480 -10.65 2.15 -10.83
N TRP A 481 -9.98 1.00 -10.75
CA TRP A 481 -9.00 0.61 -11.77
C TRP A 481 -9.67 0.30 -13.12
N GLU A 482 -10.82 -0.40 -13.12
CA GLU A 482 -11.62 -0.64 -14.33
C GLU A 482 -12.03 0.69 -15.00
N ALA A 483 -12.43 1.69 -14.21
CA ALA A 483 -12.80 3.01 -14.73
C ALA A 483 -11.60 3.72 -15.37
N PHE A 484 -10.41 3.67 -14.73
CA PHE A 484 -9.21 4.30 -15.25
C PHE A 484 -8.70 3.60 -16.52
N ALA A 485 -8.63 2.27 -16.51
CA ALA A 485 -8.22 1.50 -17.68
C ALA A 485 -9.16 1.76 -18.88
N ARG A 486 -10.47 1.83 -18.63
CA ARG A 486 -11.45 2.17 -19.67
C ARG A 486 -11.22 3.58 -20.23
N ALA A 487 -10.99 4.59 -19.38
CA ALA A 487 -10.71 5.94 -19.85
C ALA A 487 -9.47 6.00 -20.77
N ILE A 488 -8.42 5.23 -20.46
CA ILE A 488 -7.23 5.12 -21.31
C ILE A 488 -7.56 4.44 -22.64
N LEU A 489 -8.27 3.30 -22.61
CA LEU A 489 -8.59 2.51 -23.81
C LEU A 489 -9.55 3.24 -24.76
N GLU A 490 -10.48 4.01 -24.23
CA GLU A 490 -11.49 4.75 -24.99
C GLU A 490 -11.01 6.16 -25.38
N GLY A 491 -9.85 6.63 -24.87
CA GLY A 491 -9.36 8.00 -25.06
C GLY A 491 -10.26 9.04 -24.38
N GLY A 492 -10.90 8.66 -23.26
CA GLY A 492 -11.84 9.49 -22.52
C GLY A 492 -11.19 10.37 -21.46
N ALA A 493 -12.02 11.18 -20.80
CA ALA A 493 -11.62 12.02 -19.67
C ALA A 493 -11.23 11.16 -18.43
N PRO A 494 -10.40 11.68 -17.50
CA PRO A 494 -10.07 10.97 -16.28
C PRO A 494 -11.34 10.70 -15.45
N PRO A 495 -11.49 9.51 -14.82
CA PRO A 495 -12.70 9.14 -14.07
C PRO A 495 -13.00 10.03 -12.87
N ILE A 496 -12.00 10.74 -12.39
CA ILE A 496 -12.11 11.80 -11.38
C ILE A 496 -11.59 13.08 -12.02
N SER A 497 -12.41 14.13 -12.09
CA SER A 497 -11.99 15.41 -12.67
C SER A 497 -10.80 15.99 -11.91
N TYR A 498 -9.95 16.73 -12.59
CA TYR A 498 -8.79 17.37 -11.96
C TYR A 498 -9.21 18.40 -10.90
N ASP A 499 -10.35 19.09 -11.10
CA ASP A 499 -10.95 19.95 -10.08
C ASP A 499 -11.19 19.18 -8.76
N HIS A 500 -11.76 17.98 -8.83
CA HIS A 500 -11.94 17.15 -7.65
C HIS A 500 -10.61 16.68 -7.06
N LEU A 501 -9.65 16.22 -7.89
CA LEU A 501 -8.36 15.72 -7.40
C LEU A 501 -7.58 16.80 -6.64
N PHE A 502 -7.43 17.98 -7.26
CA PHE A 502 -6.70 19.09 -6.67
C PHE A 502 -7.47 19.76 -5.53
N GLY A 503 -8.79 19.93 -5.68
CA GLY A 503 -9.63 20.47 -4.63
C GLY A 503 -9.64 19.61 -3.36
N VAL A 504 -9.66 18.29 -3.49
CA VAL A 504 -9.52 17.35 -2.34
C VAL A 504 -8.16 17.47 -1.69
N ALA A 505 -7.08 17.56 -2.46
CA ALA A 505 -5.73 17.72 -1.92
C ALA A 505 -5.58 19.06 -1.18
N GLN A 506 -6.06 20.17 -1.76
CA GLN A 506 -6.09 21.50 -1.13
C GLN A 506 -6.93 21.49 0.15
N ALA A 507 -8.11 20.86 0.12
CA ALA A 507 -8.98 20.72 1.29
C ALA A 507 -8.33 19.90 2.41
N THR A 508 -7.51 18.91 2.04
CA THR A 508 -6.76 18.09 3.00
C THR A 508 -5.69 18.92 3.72
N PHE A 509 -4.93 19.73 3.00
CA PHE A 509 -3.95 20.66 3.60
C PHE A 509 -4.63 21.71 4.48
N ALA A 510 -5.75 22.28 4.01
CA ALA A 510 -6.54 23.24 4.79
C ALA A 510 -7.10 22.61 6.08
N ALA A 511 -7.47 21.32 6.05
CA ALA A 511 -7.92 20.60 7.24
C ALA A 511 -6.82 20.44 8.29
N VAL A 512 -5.58 20.19 7.89
CA VAL A 512 -4.41 20.17 8.79
C VAL A 512 -4.18 21.55 9.40
N GLU A 513 -4.20 22.60 8.57
CA GLU A 513 -4.04 23.98 9.03
C GLU A 513 -5.14 24.40 10.02
N ALA A 514 -6.42 24.12 9.71
CA ALA A 514 -7.53 24.37 10.60
C ALA A 514 -7.44 23.58 11.93
N THR A 515 -6.89 22.37 11.88
CA THR A 515 -6.68 21.55 13.09
C THR A 515 -5.65 22.19 14.03
N ARG A 516 -4.59 22.77 13.47
CA ARG A 516 -3.50 23.40 14.23
C ARG A 516 -3.84 24.80 14.70
N SER A 517 -4.45 25.61 13.86
CA SER A 517 -4.85 26.99 14.21
C SER A 517 -6.12 27.05 15.08
N GLY A 518 -7.02 26.07 14.94
CA GLY A 518 -8.34 26.10 15.54
C GLY A 518 -9.31 27.09 14.86
N GLU A 519 -8.89 27.72 13.74
CA GLU A 519 -9.65 28.72 13.01
C GLU A 519 -10.28 28.14 11.72
N LYS A 520 -11.25 28.89 11.17
CA LYS A 520 -11.82 28.55 9.87
C LYS A 520 -10.80 28.84 8.77
N THR A 521 -10.46 27.84 7.98
CA THR A 521 -9.53 27.94 6.84
C THR A 521 -10.30 27.92 5.52
N LYS A 522 -10.03 28.88 4.63
CA LYS A 522 -10.52 28.87 3.26
C LYS A 522 -9.73 27.88 2.42
N ILE A 523 -10.39 27.24 1.47
CA ILE A 523 -9.81 26.35 0.48
C ILE A 523 -9.76 27.12 -0.84
N CYS A 524 -8.52 27.32 -1.35
CA CYS A 524 -8.27 28.12 -2.56
C CYS A 524 -7.72 27.24 -3.66
#